data_bb86fb70a33820362b7ce731126fc8ba
#
_entry.id   bb86fb70a33820362b7ce731126fc8ba
#
_cell.length_a   1.000
_cell.length_b   1.000
_cell.length_c   1.000
_cell.angle_alpha   90.00
_cell.angle_beta   90.00
_cell.angle_gamma   90.00
#
_symmetry.space_group_name_H-M   'P 1'
#
loop_
_entity.id
_entity.type
_entity.pdbx_description
1 polymer ?
#
loop_
_entity_poly.entity_id
_entity_poly.type
_entity_poly.pdbx_seq_one_letter_code
_entity_poly.pdbx_strand_id
1 'polypeptide(L)'
;MNLPSFDEFRQKALAAGFDEVIEREWAPNTVLETHTHAFGVHAVLTRGEMWLTMNGHTQHLQPGSVFELEPNVPHDERYGAEGAAYWVARKN
;
A
#
# COMPACT_ATOMS: atom_id res chain seq x y z
N MET A 1 5.14 9.00 15.48
CA MET A 1 3.81 8.57 15.01
C MET A 1 3.49 7.19 15.56
N ASN A 2 2.29 7.04 16.09
CA ASN A 2 1.84 5.76 16.62
C ASN A 2 1.02 5.01 15.58
N LEU A 3 1.59 3.92 15.06
CA LEU A 3 0.86 3.03 14.18
C LEU A 3 0.18 1.95 15.01
N PRO A 4 -0.98 1.44 14.57
CA PRO A 4 -1.55 0.26 15.21
C PRO A 4 -0.60 -0.91 15.00
N SER A 5 -0.79 -1.99 15.74
CA SER A 5 -0.06 -3.21 15.46
C SER A 5 -0.59 -3.84 14.17
N PHE A 6 0.19 -4.71 13.56
CA PHE A 6 -0.26 -5.43 12.38
C PHE A 6 -1.57 -6.19 12.68
N ASP A 7 -1.64 -6.81 13.86
CA ASP A 7 -2.83 -7.56 14.26
C ASP A 7 -4.07 -6.67 14.36
N GLU A 8 -3.93 -5.47 14.94
CA GLU A 8 -5.04 -4.51 15.01
C GLU A 8 -5.49 -4.06 13.62
N PHE A 9 -4.53 -3.76 12.75
CA PHE A 9 -4.83 -3.39 11.37
C PHE A 9 -5.58 -4.53 10.66
N ARG A 10 -5.10 -5.75 10.82
CA ARG A 10 -5.70 -6.94 10.23
C ARG A 10 -7.13 -7.16 10.70
N GLN A 11 -7.34 -7.08 12.01
CA GLN A 11 -8.67 -7.31 12.58
C GLN A 11 -9.68 -6.26 12.07
N LYS A 12 -9.28 -5.00 12.03
CA LYS A 12 -10.15 -3.94 11.54
C LYS A 12 -10.48 -4.12 10.06
N ALA A 13 -9.49 -4.48 9.26
CA ALA A 13 -9.70 -4.68 7.83
C ALA A 13 -10.63 -5.87 7.57
N LEU A 14 -10.41 -6.99 8.25
CA LEU A 14 -11.28 -8.15 8.09
C LEU A 14 -12.71 -7.84 8.53
N ALA A 15 -12.87 -7.08 9.62
CA ALA A 15 -14.19 -6.66 10.08
C ALA A 15 -14.88 -5.72 9.08
N ALA A 16 -14.11 -4.97 8.31
CA ALA A 16 -14.63 -4.06 7.29
C ALA A 16 -14.94 -4.76 5.97
N GLY A 17 -14.71 -6.07 5.89
CA GLY A 17 -15.04 -6.86 4.69
C GLY A 17 -13.90 -7.13 3.74
N PHE A 18 -12.66 -6.81 4.12
CA PHE A 18 -11.50 -7.18 3.30
C PHE A 18 -11.25 -8.69 3.44
N ASP A 19 -10.75 -9.29 2.36
CA ASP A 19 -10.62 -10.74 2.27
C ASP A 19 -9.29 -11.27 2.79
N GLU A 20 -8.23 -10.47 2.69
CA GLU A 20 -6.92 -10.86 3.22
C GLU A 20 -6.12 -9.62 3.62
N VAL A 21 -5.18 -9.83 4.53
CA VAL A 21 -4.27 -8.78 5.00
C VAL A 21 -2.87 -9.37 5.07
N ILE A 22 -1.92 -8.71 4.41
CA ILE A 22 -0.53 -9.17 4.36
C ILE A 22 0.43 -8.01 4.57
N GLU A 23 1.67 -8.33 4.91
CA GLU A 23 2.76 -7.38 4.91
C GLU A 23 3.56 -7.58 3.62
N ARG A 24 3.91 -6.48 2.97
CA ARG A 24 4.76 -6.49 1.78
C ARG A 24 6.01 -5.65 2.03
N GLU A 25 7.14 -6.15 1.55
CA GLU A 25 8.39 -5.43 1.61
C GLU A 25 8.96 -5.27 0.21
N TRP A 26 9.61 -4.14 -0.04
CA TRP A 26 10.18 -3.81 -1.33
C TRP A 26 11.65 -3.42 -1.16
N ALA A 27 12.48 -3.92 -2.06
CA ALA A 27 13.91 -3.60 -2.08
C ALA A 27 14.14 -2.11 -2.40
N PRO A 28 15.29 -1.56 -2.00
CA PRO A 28 15.63 -0.18 -2.35
C PRO A 28 15.54 0.09 -3.84
N ASN A 29 15.01 1.26 -4.16
CA ASN A 29 14.92 1.79 -5.54
C ASN A 29 14.12 0.90 -6.51
N THR A 30 13.23 0.07 -6.01
CA THR A 30 12.34 -0.73 -6.85
C THR A 30 11.37 0.20 -7.60
N VAL A 31 11.16 -0.12 -8.86
CA VAL A 31 10.18 0.58 -9.71
C VAL A 31 9.22 -0.45 -10.28
N LEU A 32 7.93 -0.21 -10.08
CA LEU A 32 6.87 -1.02 -10.68
C LEU A 32 6.18 -0.15 -11.72
N GLU A 33 6.29 -0.57 -12.98
CA GLU A 33 5.65 0.16 -14.08
C GLU A 33 4.13 0.06 -13.97
N THR A 34 3.43 0.89 -14.71
CA THR A 34 1.98 0.95 -14.67
C THR A 34 1.35 -0.42 -14.85
N HIS A 35 0.48 -0.77 -13.93
CA HIS A 35 -0.21 -2.06 -13.93
C HIS A 35 -1.58 -1.90 -13.25
N THR A 36 -2.39 -2.95 -13.36
CA THR A 36 -3.70 -3.02 -12.68
C THR A 36 -3.81 -4.33 -11.94
N HIS A 37 -4.75 -4.39 -11.00
CA HIS A 37 -5.17 -5.65 -10.40
C HIS A 37 -6.67 -5.63 -10.14
N ALA A 38 -7.26 -6.83 -10.05
CA ALA A 38 -8.71 -6.98 -10.00
C ALA A 38 -9.29 -6.78 -8.59
N PHE A 39 -8.45 -6.57 -7.59
CA PHE A 39 -8.90 -6.40 -6.20
C PHE A 39 -8.70 -4.95 -5.73
N GLY A 40 -9.52 -4.54 -4.76
CA GLY A 40 -9.33 -3.25 -4.11
C GLY A 40 -8.26 -3.34 -3.03
N VAL A 41 -7.63 -2.22 -2.72
CA VAL A 41 -6.53 -2.14 -1.76
C VAL A 41 -6.77 -1.02 -0.76
N HIS A 42 -6.47 -1.31 0.50
CA HIS A 42 -6.36 -0.32 1.56
C HIS A 42 -5.07 -0.64 2.30
N ALA A 43 -4.14 0.30 2.34
CA ALA A 43 -2.81 0.05 2.87
C ALA A 43 -2.27 1.21 3.70
N VAL A 44 -1.34 0.88 4.60
CA VAL A 44 -0.61 1.85 5.39
C VAL A 44 0.88 1.58 5.27
N LEU A 45 1.64 2.62 4.91
CA LEU A 45 3.10 2.51 4.83
C LEU A 45 3.66 2.48 6.25
N THR A 46 4.49 1.49 6.55
CA THR A 46 5.06 1.33 7.90
C THR A 46 6.55 1.65 7.97
N ARG A 47 7.27 1.59 6.84
CA ARG A 47 8.70 1.85 6.79
C ARG A 47 9.09 2.35 5.41
N GLY A 48 10.08 3.23 5.36
CA GLY A 48 10.62 3.74 4.10
C GLY A 48 9.73 4.81 3.48
N GLU A 49 9.80 4.92 2.14
CA GLU A 49 8.96 5.87 1.43
C GLU A 49 8.62 5.34 0.04
N MET A 50 7.51 5.80 -0.49
CA MET A 50 7.10 5.42 -1.84
C MET A 50 6.40 6.57 -2.53
N TRP A 51 6.43 6.53 -3.84
CA TRP A 51 5.66 7.44 -4.71
C TRP A 51 4.68 6.60 -5.49
N LEU A 52 3.40 6.93 -5.34
CA LEU A 52 2.31 6.22 -6.01
C LEU A 52 1.66 7.17 -7.02
N THR A 53 1.65 6.76 -8.27
CA THR A 53 1.07 7.58 -9.34
C THR A 53 -0.17 6.90 -9.94
N MET A 54 -1.27 7.63 -9.98
CA MET A 54 -2.50 7.20 -10.65
C MET A 54 -3.22 8.43 -11.18
N ASN A 55 -3.88 8.26 -12.32
CA ASN A 55 -4.63 9.36 -12.96
C ASN A 55 -3.79 10.62 -13.17
N GLY A 56 -2.49 10.44 -13.46
CA GLY A 56 -1.59 11.56 -13.67
C GLY A 56 -1.19 12.30 -12.40
N HIS A 57 -1.52 11.76 -11.24
CA HIS A 57 -1.26 12.40 -9.94
C HIS A 57 -0.35 11.52 -9.09
N THR A 58 0.75 12.10 -8.59
CA THR A 58 1.72 11.37 -7.77
C THR A 58 1.58 11.76 -6.30
N GLN A 59 1.46 10.76 -5.44
CA GLN A 59 1.46 10.93 -3.99
C GLN A 59 2.81 10.48 -3.43
N HIS A 60 3.40 11.29 -2.57
CA HIS A 60 4.61 10.92 -1.82
C HIS A 60 4.16 10.41 -0.46
N LEU A 61 4.41 9.13 -0.20
CA LEU A 61 3.93 8.45 1.00
C LEU A 61 5.09 8.18 1.95
N GLN A 62 4.85 8.39 3.24
CA GLN A 62 5.80 8.20 4.34
C GLN A 62 5.18 7.30 5.40
N PRO A 63 5.95 6.81 6.40
CA PRO A 63 5.39 5.96 7.45
C PRO A 63 4.15 6.61 8.09
N GLY A 64 3.07 5.84 8.15
CA GLY A 64 1.78 6.31 8.62
C GLY A 64 0.84 6.81 7.52
N SER A 65 1.35 7.04 6.31
CA SER A 65 0.50 7.42 5.19
C SER A 65 -0.37 6.23 4.76
N VAL A 66 -1.62 6.53 4.44
CA VAL A 66 -2.59 5.54 3.97
C VAL A 66 -2.83 5.74 2.49
N PHE A 67 -2.96 4.65 1.74
CA PHE A 67 -3.39 4.76 0.35
C PHE A 67 -4.44 3.70 0.03
N GLU A 68 -5.27 4.02 -0.95
CA GLU A 68 -6.35 3.16 -1.39
C GLU A 68 -6.35 3.07 -2.91
N LEU A 69 -6.68 1.90 -3.43
CA LEU A 69 -6.79 1.67 -4.87
C LEU A 69 -8.10 0.93 -5.15
N GLU A 70 -8.89 1.49 -6.05
CA GLU A 70 -10.06 0.79 -6.55
C GLU A 70 -9.63 -0.32 -7.49
N PRO A 71 -10.45 -1.39 -7.67
CA PRO A 71 -10.12 -2.43 -8.63
C PRO A 71 -9.89 -1.86 -10.04
N ASN A 72 -8.91 -2.40 -10.72
CA ASN A 72 -8.59 -2.10 -12.12
C ASN A 72 -8.14 -0.68 -12.42
N VAL A 73 -7.74 0.10 -11.40
CA VAL A 73 -7.19 1.44 -11.62
C VAL A 73 -5.71 1.31 -12.01
N PRO A 74 -5.31 1.83 -13.18
CA PRO A 74 -3.88 1.82 -13.56
C PRO A 74 -3.07 2.69 -12.61
N HIS A 75 -1.97 2.14 -12.13
CA HIS A 75 -1.08 2.88 -11.23
C HIS A 75 0.35 2.37 -11.36
N ASP A 76 1.30 3.23 -10.99
CA ASP A 76 2.71 2.83 -10.90
C ASP A 76 3.25 3.22 -9.53
N GLU A 77 4.36 2.57 -9.15
CA GLU A 77 4.93 2.73 -7.82
C GLU A 77 6.44 2.83 -7.93
N ARG A 78 7.02 3.68 -7.10
CA ARG A 78 8.47 3.81 -6.99
C ARG A 78 8.82 3.85 -5.51
N TYR A 79 9.86 3.14 -5.12
CA TYR A 79 10.28 3.01 -3.73
C TYR A 79 11.61 3.72 -3.51
N GLY A 80 11.80 4.24 -2.30
CA GLY A 80 12.97 5.05 -1.98
C GLY A 80 14.26 4.25 -1.79
N ALA A 81 15.34 4.97 -1.47
CA ALA A 81 16.67 4.40 -1.36
C ALA A 81 16.85 3.41 -0.22
N GLU A 82 15.92 3.36 0.71
CA GLU A 82 15.95 2.42 1.84
C GLU A 82 14.91 1.32 1.71
N GLY A 83 14.25 1.26 0.55
CA GLY A 83 13.14 0.33 0.35
C GLY A 83 11.89 0.81 1.09
N ALA A 84 10.96 -0.09 1.31
CA ALA A 84 9.72 0.23 2.01
C ALA A 84 9.03 -1.04 2.50
N ALA A 85 8.13 -0.86 3.45
CA ALA A 85 7.22 -1.92 3.87
C ALA A 85 5.84 -1.31 4.10
N TYR A 86 4.80 -2.07 3.81
CA TYR A 86 3.44 -1.65 4.13
C TYR A 86 2.58 -2.86 4.49
N TRP A 87 1.52 -2.57 5.23
CA TRP A 87 0.46 -3.54 5.50
C TRP A 87 -0.65 -3.27 4.49
N VAL A 88 -1.13 -4.30 3.83
CA VAL A 88 -2.11 -4.14 2.78
C VAL A 88 -3.28 -5.09 2.99
N ALA A 89 -4.48 -4.53 2.96
CA ALA A 89 -5.73 -5.27 2.95
C ALA A 89 -6.26 -5.32 1.51
N ARG A 90 -6.72 -6.48 1.08
CA ARG A 90 -7.22 -6.69 -0.27
C ARG A 90 -8.68 -7.13 -0.22
N LYS A 91 -9.46 -6.61 -1.15
CA LYS A 91 -10.88 -6.95 -1.28
C LYS A 91 -11.15 -7.42 -2.70
N ASN A 92 -11.45 -8.69 -2.83
CA ASN A 92 -11.75 -9.33 -4.12
C ASN A 92 -13.16 -9.03 -4.61
#